data_f24f8f45dac032985d68613833000e73
#
_entry.id   f24f8f45dac032985d68613833000e73
#
_cell.length_a   1.000
_cell.length_b   1.000
_cell.length_c   1.000
_cell.angle_alpha   90.00
_cell.angle_beta   90.00
_cell.angle_gamma   90.00
#
_symmetry.space_group_name_H-M   'P 1'
#
loop_
_entity.id
_entity.type
_entity.pdbx_description
1 polymer ?
#
loop_
_entity_poly.entity_id
_entity_poly.type
_entity_poly.pdbx_seq_one_letter_code
_entity_poly.pdbx_strand_id
1 'polypeptide(L)'
;MKRIVILLIVALLGQWMYAKDYQVSGPQGGLAMTLTLPDGFDIATDSCPLVILMHGIFSSKNFTPMPKIAKQLAKAGIASIRFDFGGHWSSEGEMQLMTIEKEIADALAMWDYACSLPYVSKIGLLGHSQGGVVASMTAGRIASQGHTAKPLYGLALLAPASVLKNACRNGSLFDAKFDPADPPEYVRCFKMMKLGREYLLSTQQLDIYGTAGAYQGPVRIIHGGNDRLVPMWCSEDFVKTYGEAAELIVVEGENHRLSKKTRKVAELVTAFFDTHR
;
A
#
# COMPACT_ATOMS: atom_id res chain seq x y z
N MET A 1 9.61 -29.13 -1.03
CA MET A 1 9.22 -28.65 -2.36
C MET A 1 7.69 -28.77 -2.47
N LYS A 2 6.94 -27.72 -2.10
CA LYS A 2 5.48 -27.68 -2.28
C LYS A 2 5.19 -27.04 -3.64
N ARG A 3 4.51 -27.78 -4.50
CA ARG A 3 4.16 -27.39 -5.85
C ARG A 3 3.12 -26.27 -5.82
N ILE A 4 3.45 -25.13 -6.46
CA ILE A 4 2.51 -24.06 -6.78
C ILE A 4 1.54 -24.63 -7.83
N VAL A 5 0.27 -24.82 -7.48
CA VAL A 5 -0.77 -25.17 -8.44
C VAL A 5 -1.29 -23.86 -9.03
N ILE A 6 -0.79 -23.53 -10.22
CA ILE A 6 -1.36 -22.46 -11.03
C ILE A 6 -2.51 -23.09 -11.83
N LEU A 7 -3.75 -22.80 -11.46
CA LEU A 7 -4.91 -23.13 -12.27
C LEU A 7 -5.09 -22.03 -13.35
N LEU A 8 -4.55 -22.27 -14.54
CA LEU A 8 -4.84 -21.49 -15.74
C LEU A 8 -6.19 -21.96 -16.28
N ILE A 9 -7.26 -21.18 -16.08
CA ILE A 9 -8.50 -21.32 -16.85
C ILE A 9 -8.49 -20.23 -17.90
N VAL A 10 -8.24 -20.64 -19.16
CA VAL A 10 -8.44 -19.79 -20.35
C VAL A 10 -9.93 -19.79 -20.66
N ALA A 11 -10.59 -18.66 -20.52
CA ALA A 11 -11.94 -18.45 -21.04
C ALA A 11 -11.91 -17.35 -22.10
N LEU A 12 -12.15 -17.75 -23.35
CA LEU A 12 -12.48 -16.89 -24.48
C LEU A 12 -13.87 -16.25 -24.24
N LEU A 13 -13.96 -14.95 -24.44
CA LEU A 13 -15.07 -14.12 -24.96
C LEU A 13 -15.26 -12.82 -24.19
N GLY A 14 -15.13 -11.69 -24.92
CA GLY A 14 -15.74 -10.41 -24.60
C GLY A 14 -14.87 -9.41 -23.81
N GLN A 15 -14.68 -8.24 -24.40
CA GLN A 15 -14.02 -7.05 -23.81
C GLN A 15 -14.68 -6.62 -22.49
N TRP A 16 -14.17 -7.09 -21.36
CA TRP A 16 -14.54 -6.60 -20.03
C TRP A 16 -13.25 -6.35 -19.23
N MET A 17 -13.23 -5.27 -18.45
CA MET A 17 -12.18 -5.01 -17.47
C MET A 17 -11.99 -6.26 -16.61
N TYR A 18 -10.85 -6.96 -16.76
CA TYR A 18 -10.54 -8.13 -15.93
C TYR A 18 -10.02 -7.68 -14.57
N ALA A 19 -10.92 -7.54 -13.60
CA ALA A 19 -10.56 -7.63 -12.20
C ALA A 19 -10.81 -9.06 -11.75
N LYS A 20 -9.76 -9.81 -11.40
CA LYS A 20 -9.86 -11.18 -10.94
C LYS A 20 -9.27 -11.31 -9.54
N ASP A 21 -10.02 -11.95 -8.66
CA ASP A 21 -9.55 -12.24 -7.30
C ASP A 21 -8.68 -13.49 -7.27
N TYR A 22 -7.58 -13.42 -6.53
CA TYR A 22 -6.61 -14.49 -6.33
C TYR A 22 -6.23 -14.57 -4.85
N GLN A 23 -5.60 -15.68 -4.46
CA GLN A 23 -4.83 -15.77 -3.24
C GLN A 23 -3.35 -15.98 -3.58
N VAL A 24 -2.48 -15.22 -2.90
CA VAL A 24 -1.03 -15.34 -2.98
C VAL A 24 -0.52 -15.77 -1.62
N SER A 25 0.43 -16.69 -1.59
CA SER A 25 1.06 -17.12 -0.33
C SER A 25 1.82 -15.96 0.30
N GLY A 26 1.38 -15.53 1.47
CA GLY A 26 2.05 -14.53 2.30
C GLY A 26 2.77 -15.17 3.49
N PRO A 27 3.53 -14.36 4.27
CA PRO A 27 4.29 -14.86 5.43
C PRO A 27 3.43 -15.43 6.56
N GLN A 28 2.18 -15.01 6.67
CA GLN A 28 1.25 -15.41 7.73
C GLN A 28 0.04 -16.20 7.22
N GLY A 29 0.02 -16.58 5.95
CA GLY A 29 -1.09 -17.28 5.30
C GLY A 29 -1.41 -16.67 3.93
N GLY A 30 -2.56 -17.06 3.36
CA GLY A 30 -3.01 -16.56 2.05
C GLY A 30 -3.40 -15.09 2.08
N LEU A 31 -2.86 -14.31 1.16
CA LEU A 31 -3.21 -12.91 0.94
C LEU A 31 -4.21 -12.81 -0.20
N ALA A 32 -5.40 -12.30 0.08
CA ALA A 32 -6.44 -12.07 -0.92
C ALA A 32 -6.12 -10.82 -1.75
N MET A 33 -6.01 -10.98 -3.06
CA MET A 33 -5.72 -9.87 -3.96
C MET A 33 -6.68 -9.80 -5.13
N THR A 34 -6.74 -8.63 -5.76
CA THR A 34 -7.43 -8.38 -7.03
C THR A 34 -6.40 -7.83 -8.02
N LEU A 35 -6.15 -8.57 -9.10
CA LEU A 35 -5.37 -8.11 -10.24
C LEU A 35 -6.30 -7.41 -11.24
N THR A 36 -5.95 -6.20 -11.66
CA THR A 36 -6.63 -5.45 -12.72
C THR A 36 -5.63 -5.20 -13.84
N LEU A 37 -5.92 -5.71 -15.02
CA LEU A 37 -5.12 -5.51 -16.23
C LEU A 37 -5.62 -4.32 -17.04
N PRO A 38 -4.78 -3.74 -17.93
CA PRO A 38 -5.21 -2.73 -18.88
C PRO A 38 -6.36 -3.20 -19.77
N ASP A 39 -7.16 -2.26 -20.27
CA ASP A 39 -8.25 -2.56 -21.20
C ASP A 39 -7.68 -3.15 -22.51
N GLY A 40 -8.18 -4.31 -22.92
CA GLY A 40 -7.74 -5.00 -24.15
C GLY A 40 -6.36 -5.69 -24.07
N PHE A 41 -5.76 -5.80 -22.88
CA PHE A 41 -4.45 -6.39 -22.67
C PHE A 41 -4.41 -7.90 -22.93
N ASP A 42 -3.48 -8.35 -23.79
CA ASP A 42 -3.22 -9.77 -24.05
C ASP A 42 -1.97 -10.21 -23.27
N ILE A 43 -2.16 -11.07 -22.27
CA ILE A 43 -1.07 -11.58 -21.41
C ILE A 43 -0.03 -12.43 -22.14
N ALA A 44 -0.34 -12.89 -23.37
CA ALA A 44 0.57 -13.70 -24.18
C ALA A 44 1.53 -12.85 -25.00
N THR A 45 1.17 -11.63 -25.36
CA THR A 45 1.93 -10.78 -26.28
C THR A 45 2.31 -9.43 -25.72
N ASP A 46 1.54 -8.89 -24.76
CA ASP A 46 1.72 -7.55 -24.27
C ASP A 46 2.59 -7.49 -23.01
N SER A 47 3.16 -6.32 -22.76
CA SER A 47 3.90 -6.01 -21.53
C SER A 47 3.44 -4.67 -20.97
N CYS A 48 3.29 -4.56 -19.66
CA CYS A 48 2.86 -3.33 -19.00
C CYS A 48 3.58 -3.10 -17.66
N PRO A 49 3.66 -1.83 -17.18
CA PRO A 49 3.99 -1.54 -15.81
C PRO A 49 2.85 -1.98 -14.88
N LEU A 50 3.19 -2.25 -13.62
CA LEU A 50 2.22 -2.65 -12.59
C LEU A 50 2.38 -1.80 -11.34
N VAL A 51 1.28 -1.46 -10.65
CA VAL A 51 1.30 -0.76 -9.37
C VAL A 51 0.67 -1.64 -8.29
N ILE A 52 1.38 -1.84 -7.17
CA ILE A 52 0.87 -2.53 -5.97
C ILE A 52 0.24 -1.48 -5.06
N LEU A 53 -1.04 -1.66 -4.70
CA LEU A 53 -1.84 -0.73 -3.89
C LEU A 53 -2.08 -1.30 -2.49
N MET A 54 -1.66 -0.57 -1.47
CA MET A 54 -1.66 -0.91 -0.05
C MET A 54 -2.65 -0.05 0.72
N HIS A 55 -3.67 -0.67 1.32
CA HIS A 55 -4.70 0.03 2.09
C HIS A 55 -4.20 0.49 3.47
N GLY A 56 -4.97 1.35 4.15
CA GLY A 56 -4.69 1.81 5.51
C GLY A 56 -5.14 0.82 6.59
N ILE A 57 -4.79 1.14 7.84
CA ILE A 57 -5.22 0.37 9.03
C ILE A 57 -6.75 0.23 9.05
N PHE A 58 -7.27 -0.95 9.44
CA PHE A 58 -8.71 -1.27 9.50
C PHE A 58 -9.45 -1.09 8.17
N SER A 59 -8.75 -1.06 7.05
CA SER A 59 -9.30 -0.88 5.71
C SER A 59 -9.17 -2.17 4.88
N SER A 60 -9.47 -2.12 3.59
CA SER A 60 -9.36 -3.26 2.68
C SER A 60 -8.94 -2.85 1.28
N LYS A 61 -8.59 -3.83 0.45
CA LYS A 61 -8.32 -3.68 -0.98
C LYS A 61 -9.47 -3.02 -1.76
N ASN A 62 -10.69 -3.12 -1.24
CA ASN A 62 -11.90 -2.60 -1.87
C ASN A 62 -12.38 -1.25 -1.32
N PHE A 63 -11.69 -0.69 -0.32
CA PHE A 63 -12.04 0.62 0.22
C PHE A 63 -11.56 1.76 -0.69
N THR A 64 -12.35 2.83 -0.76
CA THR A 64 -11.97 4.09 -1.43
C THR A 64 -10.64 4.61 -0.85
N PRO A 65 -9.66 5.05 -1.71
CA PRO A 65 -9.80 5.28 -3.15
C PRO A 65 -9.33 4.12 -4.06
N MET A 66 -8.92 2.98 -3.50
CA MET A 66 -8.17 1.92 -4.19
C MET A 66 -8.84 1.39 -5.49
N PRO A 67 -10.14 1.01 -5.52
CA PRO A 67 -10.74 0.51 -6.76
C PRO A 67 -10.81 1.57 -7.87
N LYS A 68 -10.97 2.85 -7.48
CA LYS A 68 -11.03 3.95 -8.43
C LYS A 68 -9.68 4.22 -9.07
N ILE A 69 -8.61 4.15 -8.27
CA ILE A 69 -7.22 4.27 -8.74
C ILE A 69 -6.90 3.12 -9.70
N ALA A 70 -7.18 1.86 -9.30
CA ALA A 70 -6.96 0.70 -10.15
C ALA A 70 -7.65 0.81 -11.52
N LYS A 71 -8.92 1.25 -11.52
CA LYS A 71 -9.67 1.49 -12.77
C LYS A 71 -9.04 2.57 -13.64
N GLN A 72 -8.50 3.63 -13.04
CA GLN A 72 -7.89 4.72 -13.80
C GLN A 72 -6.52 4.32 -14.35
N LEU A 73 -5.73 3.56 -13.58
CA LEU A 73 -4.46 2.97 -14.03
C LEU A 73 -4.67 2.04 -15.23
N ALA A 74 -5.67 1.16 -15.17
CA ALA A 74 -5.99 0.25 -16.27
C ALA A 74 -6.28 0.98 -17.58
N LYS A 75 -7.04 2.08 -17.52
CA LYS A 75 -7.29 2.95 -18.68
C LYS A 75 -6.04 3.62 -19.24
N ALA A 76 -5.02 3.82 -18.43
CA ALA A 76 -3.73 4.36 -18.82
C ALA A 76 -2.72 3.28 -19.25
N GLY A 77 -3.14 2.02 -19.40
CA GLY A 77 -2.24 0.93 -19.79
C GLY A 77 -1.34 0.43 -18.67
N ILE A 78 -1.71 0.66 -17.40
CA ILE A 78 -0.95 0.26 -16.22
C ILE A 78 -1.76 -0.78 -15.43
N ALA A 79 -1.20 -1.98 -15.24
CA ALA A 79 -1.80 -3.00 -14.40
C ALA A 79 -1.76 -2.61 -12.91
N SER A 80 -2.61 -3.20 -12.10
CA SER A 80 -2.53 -3.00 -10.65
C SER A 80 -2.91 -4.24 -9.86
N ILE A 81 -2.27 -4.41 -8.71
CA ILE A 81 -2.64 -5.35 -7.66
C ILE A 81 -3.13 -4.55 -6.46
N ARG A 82 -4.35 -4.85 -5.99
CA ARG A 82 -4.89 -4.44 -4.70
C ARG A 82 -4.98 -5.67 -3.84
N PHE A 83 -4.52 -5.65 -2.61
CA PHE A 83 -4.60 -6.81 -1.73
C PHE A 83 -5.00 -6.42 -0.31
N ASP A 84 -5.56 -7.35 0.43
CA ASP A 84 -5.80 -7.23 1.86
C ASP A 84 -4.55 -7.71 2.60
N PHE A 85 -4.02 -6.91 3.53
CA PHE A 85 -2.94 -7.35 4.42
C PHE A 85 -3.37 -8.53 5.28
N GLY A 86 -2.43 -9.32 5.76
CA GLY A 86 -2.67 -10.44 6.66
C GLY A 86 -3.52 -10.03 7.87
N GLY A 87 -4.52 -10.84 8.20
CA GLY A 87 -5.51 -10.54 9.24
C GLY A 87 -6.58 -9.53 8.85
N HIS A 88 -6.56 -8.98 7.63
CA HIS A 88 -7.58 -8.07 7.14
C HIS A 88 -8.54 -8.77 6.17
N TRP A 89 -9.82 -8.54 6.35
CA TRP A 89 -10.94 -8.93 5.47
C TRP A 89 -10.86 -10.35 4.88
N SER A 90 -10.40 -10.49 3.65
CA SER A 90 -10.38 -11.77 2.91
C SER A 90 -9.04 -12.48 2.97
N SER A 91 -8.01 -11.87 3.57
CA SER A 91 -6.72 -12.51 3.83
C SER A 91 -6.76 -13.35 5.11
N GLU A 92 -5.96 -14.41 5.15
CA GLU A 92 -5.79 -15.23 6.35
C GLU A 92 -5.03 -14.46 7.45
N GLY A 93 -5.08 -14.99 8.67
CA GLY A 93 -4.47 -14.39 9.85
C GLY A 93 -5.47 -13.65 10.74
N GLU A 94 -4.97 -13.01 11.78
CA GLU A 94 -5.77 -12.29 12.76
C GLU A 94 -5.36 -10.81 12.83
N MET A 95 -6.30 -9.90 12.69
CA MET A 95 -6.06 -8.46 12.76
C MET A 95 -5.39 -8.03 14.08
N GLN A 96 -5.73 -8.69 15.19
CA GLN A 96 -5.11 -8.41 16.49
C GLN A 96 -3.59 -8.65 16.48
N LEU A 97 -3.11 -9.57 15.65
CA LEU A 97 -1.70 -9.96 15.56
C LEU A 97 -0.93 -9.20 14.48
N MET A 98 -1.57 -8.29 13.76
CA MET A 98 -0.90 -7.48 12.75
C MET A 98 0.17 -6.57 13.38
N THR A 99 1.20 -6.27 12.61
CA THR A 99 2.17 -5.19 12.87
C THR A 99 2.58 -4.55 11.55
N ILE A 100 3.11 -3.33 11.59
CA ILE A 100 3.63 -2.68 10.36
C ILE A 100 4.73 -3.52 9.71
N GLU A 101 5.58 -4.17 10.51
CA GLU A 101 6.62 -5.09 10.00
C GLU A 101 6.03 -6.31 9.27
N LYS A 102 4.94 -6.89 9.78
CA LYS A 102 4.24 -7.98 9.10
C LYS A 102 3.58 -7.51 7.80
N GLU A 103 2.99 -6.32 7.79
CA GLU A 103 2.43 -5.73 6.57
C GLU A 103 3.52 -5.42 5.52
N ILE A 104 4.74 -5.01 5.94
CA ILE A 104 5.88 -4.87 5.03
C ILE A 104 6.27 -6.24 4.44
N ALA A 105 6.25 -7.30 5.25
CA ALA A 105 6.53 -8.64 4.77
C ALA A 105 5.46 -9.14 3.76
N ASP A 106 4.18 -8.81 3.98
CA ASP A 106 3.10 -9.05 3.03
C ASP A 106 3.31 -8.26 1.72
N ALA A 107 3.70 -6.98 1.82
CA ALA A 107 4.00 -6.14 0.67
C ALA A 107 5.18 -6.67 -0.16
N LEU A 108 6.22 -7.20 0.49
CA LEU A 108 7.34 -7.87 -0.18
C LEU A 108 6.91 -9.17 -0.86
N ALA A 109 6.02 -9.97 -0.26
CA ALA A 109 5.45 -11.15 -0.93
C ALA A 109 4.64 -10.76 -2.18
N MET A 110 3.88 -9.66 -2.14
CA MET A 110 3.20 -9.12 -3.33
C MET A 110 4.19 -8.58 -4.38
N TRP A 111 5.30 -7.98 -3.95
CA TRP A 111 6.39 -7.57 -4.84
C TRP A 111 7.00 -8.78 -5.56
N ASP A 112 7.34 -9.85 -4.85
CA ASP A 112 7.90 -11.07 -5.42
C ASP A 112 6.93 -11.74 -6.38
N TYR A 113 5.63 -11.78 -6.03
CA TYR A 113 4.59 -12.23 -6.94
C TYR A 113 4.53 -11.39 -8.21
N ALA A 114 4.51 -10.06 -8.11
CA ALA A 114 4.50 -9.18 -9.26
C ALA A 114 5.76 -9.32 -10.13
N CYS A 115 6.93 -9.55 -9.52
CA CYS A 115 8.18 -9.85 -10.22
C CYS A 115 8.10 -11.15 -11.02
N SER A 116 7.35 -12.15 -10.54
CA SER A 116 7.19 -13.45 -11.23
C SER A 116 6.29 -13.40 -12.47
N LEU A 117 5.52 -12.32 -12.65
CA LEU A 117 4.61 -12.18 -13.79
C LEU A 117 5.41 -11.77 -15.05
N PRO A 118 5.43 -12.61 -16.11
CA PRO A 118 6.31 -12.39 -17.27
C PRO A 118 5.95 -11.11 -18.05
N TYR A 119 4.69 -10.72 -18.05
CA TYR A 119 4.17 -9.53 -18.73
C TYR A 119 4.37 -8.22 -17.96
N VAL A 120 4.86 -8.26 -16.72
CA VAL A 120 5.17 -7.06 -15.94
C VAL A 120 6.56 -6.55 -16.29
N SER A 121 6.67 -5.31 -16.75
CA SER A 121 7.95 -4.69 -17.13
C SER A 121 8.66 -4.04 -15.96
N LYS A 122 7.92 -3.36 -15.08
CA LYS A 122 8.39 -2.64 -13.90
C LYS A 122 7.27 -2.46 -12.90
N ILE A 123 7.59 -2.16 -11.64
CA ILE A 123 6.62 -2.14 -10.55
C ILE A 123 6.68 -0.79 -9.83
N GLY A 124 5.51 -0.19 -9.59
CA GLY A 124 5.31 0.96 -8.72
C GLY A 124 4.65 0.54 -7.40
N LEU A 125 4.85 1.32 -6.35
CA LEU A 125 4.17 1.12 -5.06
C LEU A 125 3.27 2.30 -4.75
N LEU A 126 2.10 2.03 -4.21
CA LEU A 126 1.18 3.03 -3.69
C LEU A 126 0.66 2.60 -2.33
N GLY A 127 0.63 3.51 -1.36
CA GLY A 127 0.05 3.24 -0.06
C GLY A 127 -0.77 4.41 0.49
N HIS A 128 -1.88 4.08 1.18
CA HIS A 128 -2.74 5.04 1.85
C HIS A 128 -2.62 4.91 3.37
N SER A 129 -2.50 6.02 4.09
CA SER A 129 -2.48 6.04 5.54
C SER A 129 -1.35 5.17 6.12
N GLN A 130 -1.63 4.15 6.97
CA GLN A 130 -0.65 3.15 7.40
C GLN A 130 0.00 2.44 6.20
N GLY A 131 -0.79 2.06 5.17
CA GLY A 131 -0.25 1.50 3.94
C GLY A 131 0.74 2.42 3.23
N GLY A 132 0.66 3.76 3.44
CA GLY A 132 1.65 4.72 2.98
C GLY A 132 3.00 4.59 3.71
N VAL A 133 2.96 4.32 5.03
CA VAL A 133 4.17 3.98 5.80
C VAL A 133 4.74 2.65 5.32
N VAL A 134 3.89 1.63 5.15
CA VAL A 134 4.31 0.31 4.64
C VAL A 134 4.94 0.46 3.25
N ALA A 135 4.29 1.18 2.32
CA ALA A 135 4.81 1.37 0.97
C ALA A 135 6.16 2.09 0.95
N SER A 136 6.34 3.14 1.78
CA SER A 136 7.59 3.89 1.87
C SER A 136 8.73 3.05 2.41
N MET A 137 8.50 2.29 3.49
CA MET A 137 9.52 1.40 4.07
C MET A 137 9.82 0.20 3.17
N THR A 138 8.79 -0.35 2.49
CA THR A 138 8.99 -1.42 1.48
C THR A 138 9.86 -0.94 0.33
N ALA A 139 9.59 0.27 -0.20
CA ALA A 139 10.43 0.87 -1.26
C ALA A 139 11.88 1.03 -0.82
N GLY A 140 12.11 1.50 0.41
CA GLY A 140 13.45 1.62 0.98
C GLY A 140 14.17 0.27 1.13
N ARG A 141 13.46 -0.78 1.59
CA ARG A 141 14.05 -2.13 1.69
C ARG A 141 14.40 -2.73 0.34
N ILE A 142 13.52 -2.59 -0.66
CA ILE A 142 13.78 -3.02 -2.04
C ILE A 142 15.01 -2.30 -2.59
N ALA A 143 15.10 -0.98 -2.42
CA ALA A 143 16.24 -0.19 -2.88
C ALA A 143 17.56 -0.61 -2.21
N SER A 144 17.54 -0.93 -0.90
CA SER A 144 18.70 -1.37 -0.14
C SER A 144 19.22 -2.75 -0.56
N GLN A 145 18.42 -3.60 -1.23
CA GLN A 145 18.85 -4.90 -1.75
C GLN A 145 19.73 -4.80 -3.01
N GLY A 146 19.76 -3.65 -3.68
CA GLY A 146 20.65 -3.33 -4.80
C GLY A 146 20.24 -3.92 -6.15
N HIS A 147 19.77 -5.17 -6.19
CA HIS A 147 19.32 -5.82 -7.44
C HIS A 147 17.95 -6.45 -7.24
N THR A 148 17.00 -6.09 -8.10
CA THR A 148 15.65 -6.66 -8.14
C THR A 148 15.35 -7.22 -9.53
N ALA A 149 14.50 -8.25 -9.61
CA ALA A 149 14.09 -8.87 -10.87
C ALA A 149 13.33 -7.89 -11.80
N LYS A 150 12.70 -6.87 -11.23
CA LYS A 150 12.00 -5.79 -11.94
C LYS A 150 12.37 -4.44 -11.32
N PRO A 151 12.46 -3.34 -12.11
CA PRO A 151 12.71 -2.01 -11.58
C PRO A 151 11.55 -1.50 -10.72
N LEU A 152 11.85 -0.89 -9.56
CA LEU A 152 10.91 -0.04 -8.82
C LEU A 152 10.93 1.36 -9.46
N TYR A 153 9.85 1.75 -10.15
CA TYR A 153 9.86 2.94 -11.01
C TYR A 153 9.15 4.17 -10.42
N GLY A 154 8.44 4.01 -9.30
CA GLY A 154 7.74 5.13 -8.65
C GLY A 154 7.05 4.72 -7.35
N LEU A 155 6.92 5.70 -6.45
CA LEU A 155 6.26 5.55 -5.16
C LEU A 155 5.20 6.65 -4.97
N ALA A 156 3.95 6.26 -4.71
CA ALA A 156 2.88 7.21 -4.40
C ALA A 156 2.39 7.02 -2.95
N LEU A 157 2.37 8.09 -2.17
CA LEU A 157 1.97 8.10 -0.77
C LEU A 157 0.69 8.95 -0.61
N LEU A 158 -0.37 8.35 -0.12
CA LEU A 158 -1.65 9.00 0.11
C LEU A 158 -1.85 9.20 1.61
N ALA A 159 -1.69 10.44 2.10
CA ALA A 159 -1.79 10.81 3.53
C ALA A 159 -1.05 9.82 4.44
N PRO A 160 0.28 9.60 4.25
CA PRO A 160 1.05 8.56 4.95
C PRO A 160 1.08 8.81 6.45
N ALA A 161 0.62 7.83 7.24
CA ALA A 161 0.30 8.00 8.66
C ALA A 161 1.51 7.74 9.59
N SER A 162 2.63 8.42 9.40
CA SER A 162 3.81 8.31 10.29
C SER A 162 3.51 8.75 11.73
N VAL A 163 2.45 9.52 11.96
CA VAL A 163 1.93 9.89 13.28
C VAL A 163 1.63 8.68 14.19
N LEU A 164 1.37 7.49 13.62
CA LEU A 164 1.12 6.26 14.38
C LEU A 164 2.28 5.91 15.32
N LYS A 165 3.53 6.15 14.92
CA LYS A 165 4.70 5.99 15.79
C LYS A 165 4.62 6.87 17.04
N ASN A 166 4.31 8.15 16.86
CA ASN A 166 4.18 9.10 17.96
C ASN A 166 2.94 8.76 18.82
N ALA A 167 1.84 8.36 18.20
CA ALA A 167 0.64 7.93 18.90
C ALA A 167 0.92 6.73 19.83
N CYS A 168 1.64 5.72 19.35
CA CYS A 168 2.07 4.59 20.18
C CYS A 168 3.04 4.99 21.30
N ARG A 169 4.00 5.86 21.03
CA ARG A 169 4.95 6.38 22.04
C ARG A 169 4.26 7.18 23.13
N ASN A 170 3.20 7.90 22.80
CA ASN A 170 2.46 8.73 23.73
C ASN A 170 1.33 7.97 24.45
N GLY A 171 1.17 6.66 24.21
CA GLY A 171 0.10 5.86 24.81
C GLY A 171 -1.30 6.31 24.41
N SER A 172 -1.44 6.87 23.19
CA SER A 172 -2.72 7.42 22.71
C SER A 172 -2.90 7.14 21.21
N LEU A 173 -3.62 6.06 20.89
CA LEU A 173 -3.86 5.63 19.52
C LEU A 173 -5.35 5.65 19.22
N PHE A 174 -5.80 6.55 18.34
CA PHE A 174 -7.22 6.85 18.09
C PHE A 174 -7.95 7.26 19.38
N ASP A 175 -8.97 6.49 19.77
CA ASP A 175 -9.72 6.67 21.02
C ASP A 175 -9.18 5.80 22.17
N ALA A 176 -8.17 4.96 21.93
CA ALA A 176 -7.55 4.12 22.95
C ALA A 176 -6.45 4.87 23.72
N LYS A 177 -6.36 4.59 25.03
CA LYS A 177 -5.32 5.06 25.94
C LYS A 177 -4.65 3.86 26.61
N PHE A 178 -3.35 3.90 26.78
CA PHE A 178 -2.56 2.82 27.38
C PHE A 178 -1.23 3.33 27.92
N ASP A 179 -0.58 2.58 28.79
CA ASP A 179 0.79 2.83 29.20
C ASP A 179 1.73 2.40 28.04
N PRO A 180 2.49 3.32 27.41
CA PRO A 180 3.37 2.97 26.32
C PRO A 180 4.54 2.07 26.73
N ALA A 181 4.95 2.07 28.01
CA ALA A 181 6.02 1.22 28.52
C ALA A 181 5.53 -0.20 28.81
N ASP A 182 4.27 -0.35 29.21
CA ASP A 182 3.64 -1.64 29.51
C ASP A 182 2.22 -1.71 28.94
N PRO A 183 2.06 -1.75 27.60
CA PRO A 183 0.75 -1.81 27.00
C PRO A 183 0.03 -3.13 27.34
N PRO A 184 -1.31 -3.14 27.43
CA PRO A 184 -2.08 -4.35 27.65
C PRO A 184 -1.92 -5.33 26.47
N GLU A 185 -2.40 -6.58 26.64
CA GLU A 185 -2.39 -7.59 25.58
C GLU A 185 -2.99 -7.07 24.26
N TYR A 186 -4.02 -6.24 24.35
CA TYR A 186 -4.58 -5.50 23.22
C TYR A 186 -5.30 -4.24 23.70
N VAL A 187 -5.41 -3.25 22.80
CA VAL A 187 -6.31 -2.08 22.95
C VAL A 187 -7.48 -2.20 21.98
N ARG A 188 -8.60 -1.56 22.33
CA ARG A 188 -9.74 -1.44 21.43
C ARG A 188 -9.79 -0.04 20.83
N CYS A 189 -9.66 0.02 19.51
CA CYS A 189 -9.86 1.24 18.74
C CYS A 189 -11.28 1.25 18.16
N PHE A 190 -11.95 2.40 18.22
CA PHE A 190 -13.33 2.56 17.74
C PHE A 190 -14.29 1.51 18.33
N LYS A 191 -14.07 1.11 19.58
CA LYS A 191 -14.84 0.11 20.36
C LYS A 191 -14.76 -1.33 19.85
N MET A 192 -14.45 -1.57 18.57
CA MET A 192 -14.54 -2.91 17.97
C MET A 192 -13.19 -3.46 17.51
N MET A 193 -12.30 -2.62 16.99
CA MET A 193 -11.07 -3.06 16.37
C MET A 193 -9.99 -3.29 17.41
N LYS A 194 -9.44 -4.50 17.47
CA LYS A 194 -8.38 -4.85 18.42
C LYS A 194 -7.00 -4.68 17.76
N LEU A 195 -6.10 -4.00 18.48
CA LEU A 195 -4.67 -3.95 18.16
C LEU A 195 -3.89 -4.57 19.29
N GLY A 196 -3.07 -5.55 18.97
CA GLY A 196 -2.30 -6.29 19.96
C GLY A 196 -1.11 -5.53 20.50
N ARG A 197 -0.60 -6.00 21.65
CA ARG A 197 0.59 -5.47 22.32
C ARG A 197 1.80 -5.37 21.40
N GLU A 198 2.00 -6.39 20.53
CA GLU A 198 3.12 -6.40 19.57
C GLU A 198 3.09 -5.20 18.62
N TYR A 199 1.89 -4.83 18.10
CA TYR A 199 1.73 -3.63 17.28
C TYR A 199 2.13 -2.37 18.05
N LEU A 200 1.65 -2.23 19.30
CA LEU A 200 1.87 -1.03 20.13
C LEU A 200 3.35 -0.84 20.46
N LEU A 201 4.07 -1.92 20.75
CA LEU A 201 5.50 -1.89 21.08
C LEU A 201 6.38 -1.74 19.84
N SER A 202 6.15 -2.53 18.79
CA SER A 202 6.99 -2.51 17.58
C SER A 202 6.88 -1.19 16.82
N THR A 203 5.68 -0.61 16.74
CA THR A 203 5.45 0.67 16.06
C THR A 203 6.25 1.83 16.70
N GLN A 204 6.47 1.81 18.01
CA GLN A 204 7.29 2.80 18.70
C GLN A 204 8.76 2.82 18.25
N GLN A 205 9.26 1.68 17.79
CA GLN A 205 10.66 1.47 17.44
C GLN A 205 10.95 1.65 15.94
N LEU A 206 9.92 1.81 15.10
CA LEU A 206 10.11 1.92 13.65
C LEU A 206 11.03 3.09 13.27
N ASP A 207 12.02 2.83 12.43
CA ASP A 207 12.77 3.87 11.73
C ASP A 207 12.14 4.13 10.36
N ILE A 208 10.99 4.83 10.38
CA ILE A 208 10.18 5.07 9.19
C ILE A 208 10.97 5.84 8.13
N TYR A 209 11.51 6.99 8.51
CA TYR A 209 12.15 7.90 7.56
C TYR A 209 13.55 7.43 7.15
N GLY A 210 14.34 6.87 8.08
CA GLY A 210 15.64 6.29 7.74
C GLY A 210 15.53 5.13 6.76
N THR A 211 14.57 4.21 7.01
CA THR A 211 14.29 3.12 6.08
C THR A 211 13.78 3.63 4.73
N ALA A 212 12.79 4.54 4.74
CA ALA A 212 12.17 5.08 3.54
C ALA A 212 13.18 5.84 2.65
N GLY A 213 14.10 6.60 3.26
CA GLY A 213 15.10 7.41 2.59
C GLY A 213 16.12 6.64 1.73
N ALA A 214 16.19 5.32 1.86
CA ALA A 214 17.02 4.50 0.97
C ALA A 214 16.48 4.45 -0.47
N TYR A 215 15.19 4.69 -0.69
CA TYR A 215 14.62 4.82 -2.02
C TYR A 215 14.89 6.23 -2.58
N GLN A 216 15.55 6.33 -3.72
CA GLN A 216 15.97 7.58 -4.36
C GLN A 216 15.23 7.88 -5.68
N GLY A 217 14.26 7.04 -6.04
CA GLY A 217 13.44 7.26 -7.25
C GLY A 217 12.31 8.26 -7.01
N PRO A 218 11.48 8.54 -8.05
CA PRO A 218 10.43 9.55 -7.97
C PRO A 218 9.34 9.20 -6.95
N VAL A 219 8.89 10.22 -6.18
CA VAL A 219 7.86 10.10 -5.15
C VAL A 219 6.76 11.14 -5.33
N ARG A 220 5.51 10.72 -5.36
CA ARG A 220 4.34 11.58 -5.29
C ARG A 220 3.64 11.41 -3.95
N ILE A 221 3.45 12.52 -3.23
CA ILE A 221 2.71 12.55 -1.97
C ILE A 221 1.42 13.33 -2.20
N ILE A 222 0.27 12.77 -1.84
CA ILE A 222 -1.04 13.42 -1.95
C ILE A 222 -1.68 13.46 -0.58
N HIS A 223 -2.06 14.64 -0.10
CA HIS A 223 -2.68 14.83 1.21
C HIS A 223 -3.98 15.63 1.09
N GLY A 224 -4.99 15.27 1.88
CA GLY A 224 -6.24 16.00 1.92
C GLY A 224 -6.12 17.26 2.78
N GLY A 225 -6.46 18.45 2.26
CA GLY A 225 -6.37 19.70 3.00
C GLY A 225 -7.26 19.76 4.26
N ASN A 226 -8.28 18.90 4.35
CA ASN A 226 -9.16 18.75 5.53
C ASN A 226 -8.96 17.39 6.24
N ASP A 227 -7.77 16.81 6.16
CA ASP A 227 -7.42 15.61 6.90
C ASP A 227 -7.33 15.92 8.41
N ARG A 228 -8.19 15.26 9.21
CA ARG A 228 -8.24 15.40 10.66
C ARG A 228 -7.65 14.22 11.42
N LEU A 229 -7.18 13.20 10.70
CA LEU A 229 -6.61 11.98 11.30
C LEU A 229 -5.09 11.96 11.18
N VAL A 230 -4.57 12.34 10.02
CA VAL A 230 -3.13 12.42 9.78
C VAL A 230 -2.74 13.87 9.56
N PRO A 231 -1.94 14.44 10.46
CA PRO A 231 -1.46 15.82 10.33
C PRO A 231 -0.59 16.00 9.08
N MET A 232 -0.64 17.19 8.48
CA MET A 232 0.11 17.53 7.26
C MET A 232 1.63 17.33 7.42
N TRP A 233 2.18 17.58 8.62
CA TRP A 233 3.61 17.40 8.89
C TRP A 233 4.10 15.97 8.59
N CYS A 234 3.24 14.95 8.64
CA CYS A 234 3.61 13.60 8.23
C CYS A 234 4.06 13.55 6.76
N SER A 235 3.31 14.21 5.88
CA SER A 235 3.68 14.33 4.46
C SER A 235 4.87 15.25 4.24
N GLU A 236 4.96 16.35 4.98
CA GLU A 236 6.08 17.29 4.90
C GLU A 236 7.40 16.63 5.33
N ASP A 237 7.38 15.74 6.33
CA ASP A 237 8.57 15.00 6.74
C ASP A 237 8.99 13.95 5.70
N PHE A 238 8.06 13.33 4.98
CA PHE A 238 8.39 12.51 3.81
C PHE A 238 8.99 13.36 2.67
N VAL A 239 8.50 14.58 2.41
CA VAL A 239 9.15 15.50 1.45
C VAL A 239 10.59 15.77 1.86
N LYS A 240 10.86 16.07 3.14
CA LYS A 240 12.23 16.27 3.65
C LYS A 240 13.10 15.02 3.47
N THR A 241 12.50 13.83 3.67
CA THR A 241 13.21 12.54 3.54
C THR A 241 13.65 12.26 2.12
N TYR A 242 12.79 12.53 1.13
CA TYR A 242 13.06 12.25 -0.29
C TYR A 242 13.66 13.43 -1.06
N GLY A 243 13.65 14.65 -0.46
CA GLY A 243 14.20 15.85 -1.09
C GLY A 243 13.57 16.16 -2.45
N GLU A 244 14.41 16.42 -3.44
CA GLU A 244 13.97 16.80 -4.80
C GLU A 244 13.22 15.68 -5.55
N ALA A 245 13.33 14.44 -5.12
CA ALA A 245 12.60 13.33 -5.70
C ALA A 245 11.10 13.34 -5.34
N ALA A 246 10.67 14.13 -4.33
CA ALA A 246 9.31 14.17 -3.82
C ALA A 246 8.53 15.39 -4.27
N GLU A 247 7.30 15.17 -4.72
CA GLU A 247 6.31 16.23 -4.96
C GLU A 247 5.10 16.02 -4.04
N LEU A 248 4.78 17.04 -3.22
CA LEU A 248 3.59 17.08 -2.37
C LEU A 248 2.46 17.86 -3.03
N ILE A 249 1.30 17.20 -3.20
CA ILE A 249 0.07 17.81 -3.68
C ILE A 249 -0.98 17.80 -2.58
N VAL A 250 -1.40 18.98 -2.14
CA VAL A 250 -2.52 19.13 -1.21
C VAL A 250 -3.82 19.26 -2.00
N VAL A 251 -4.76 18.34 -1.73
CA VAL A 251 -6.09 18.40 -2.37
C VAL A 251 -7.06 19.13 -1.44
N GLU A 252 -7.27 20.40 -1.72
CA GLU A 252 -8.14 21.26 -0.92
C GLU A 252 -9.54 20.69 -0.72
N GLY A 253 -10.04 20.74 0.52
CA GLY A 253 -11.36 20.23 0.91
C GLY A 253 -11.49 18.71 0.99
N GLU A 254 -10.44 17.94 0.65
CA GLU A 254 -10.42 16.50 0.77
C GLU A 254 -10.11 16.08 2.22
N ASN A 255 -10.63 14.92 2.61
CA ASN A 255 -10.47 14.33 3.94
C ASN A 255 -9.42 13.19 3.93
N HIS A 256 -9.16 12.57 5.09
CA HIS A 256 -8.22 11.45 5.21
C HIS A 256 -8.55 10.27 4.28
N ARG A 257 -9.83 9.93 4.12
CA ARG A 257 -10.28 8.80 3.28
C ARG A 257 -10.18 9.07 1.78
N LEU A 258 -9.86 10.29 1.37
CA LEU A 258 -9.79 10.73 -0.03
C LEU A 258 -11.08 10.39 -0.80
N SER A 259 -12.23 10.57 -0.11
CA SER A 259 -13.54 10.09 -0.57
C SER A 259 -14.39 11.15 -1.26
N LYS A 260 -14.11 12.46 -1.04
CA LYS A 260 -14.87 13.57 -1.61
C LYS A 260 -14.44 13.89 -3.05
N LYS A 261 -13.14 13.87 -3.32
CA LYS A 261 -12.53 14.17 -4.62
C LYS A 261 -11.77 12.98 -5.19
N THR A 262 -12.27 11.75 -4.96
CA THR A 262 -11.61 10.49 -5.34
C THR A 262 -11.18 10.44 -6.80
N ARG A 263 -11.99 11.03 -7.71
CA ARG A 263 -11.63 11.13 -9.12
C ARG A 263 -10.34 11.91 -9.33
N LYS A 264 -10.22 13.10 -8.70
CA LYS A 264 -9.03 13.94 -8.78
C LYS A 264 -7.79 13.23 -8.23
N VAL A 265 -7.93 12.52 -7.09
CA VAL A 265 -6.84 11.73 -6.51
C VAL A 265 -6.40 10.62 -7.48
N ALA A 266 -7.34 9.89 -8.08
CA ALA A 266 -7.02 8.85 -9.05
C ALA A 266 -6.33 9.40 -10.31
N GLU A 267 -6.74 10.57 -10.79
CA GLU A 267 -6.09 11.26 -11.91
C GLU A 267 -4.66 11.68 -11.57
N LEU A 268 -4.42 12.25 -10.38
CA LEU A 268 -3.09 12.66 -9.91
C LEU A 268 -2.13 11.46 -9.77
N VAL A 269 -2.62 10.36 -9.20
CA VAL A 269 -1.85 9.10 -9.08
C VAL A 269 -1.52 8.54 -10.46
N THR A 270 -2.51 8.47 -11.34
CA THR A 270 -2.33 7.91 -12.68
C THR A 270 -1.35 8.73 -13.50
N ALA A 271 -1.48 10.06 -13.49
CA ALA A 271 -0.55 10.95 -14.19
C ALA A 271 0.90 10.78 -13.70
N PHE A 272 1.11 10.58 -12.39
CA PHE A 272 2.44 10.32 -11.84
C PHE A 272 3.05 9.03 -12.40
N PHE A 273 2.34 7.91 -12.33
CA PHE A 273 2.86 6.63 -12.81
C PHE A 273 2.98 6.59 -14.34
N ASP A 274 2.12 7.30 -15.06
CA ASP A 274 2.19 7.43 -16.52
C ASP A 274 3.43 8.21 -16.98
N THR A 275 3.79 9.27 -16.28
CA THR A 275 4.99 10.09 -16.59
C THR A 275 6.30 9.32 -16.35
N HIS A 276 6.33 8.39 -15.40
CA HIS A 276 7.57 7.69 -15.01
C HIS A 276 7.65 6.25 -15.56
N ARG A 277 6.66 5.80 -16.33
CA ARG A 277 6.66 4.48 -16.95
C ARG A 277 7.56 4.34 -18.18
#